data_3add21081655b48a3d260210cba92641
#
_entry.id   3add21081655b48a3d260210cba92641
#
_cell.length_a   1.000
_cell.length_b   1.000
_cell.length_c   1.000
_cell.angle_alpha   90.00
_cell.angle_beta   90.00
_cell.angle_gamma   90.00
#
_symmetry.space_group_name_H-M   'P 1'
#
loop_
_entity.id
_entity.type
_entity.pdbx_description
1 polymer ?
#
loop_
_entity_poly.entity_id
_entity_poly.type
_entity_poly.pdbx_seq_one_letter_code
_entity_poly.pdbx_strand_id
1 'polypeptide(L)'
;MKRAYKDLQEFIQVLEAEGELLRIQKEVDPELEISEIYLRHAKEKDGGKAILFENVKGSDIPVLINAFGSYKRLSLAFGAHSLEDFMNELKSLVQIEIPEGFWGTMKKGWQIKDVLKYPPKRLNSRSASCQQVIYRGDEVDLSKIPVIKCWPDDGGPFVTLPLVFTKSLDGKKKNMGLYRMQVYDKNTTGMHWQMHKDGSHFHGEYRKASKRMEVAVAIGADPASVYCGTAPLPPGVYEMFFSGFLRGSGAEMVKCVSVDLEVP
;
A
#
# COMPACT_ATOMS: atom_id res chain seq x y z
N MET A 1 4.27 18.88 -13.06
CA MET A 1 3.95 17.45 -13.02
C MET A 1 2.88 17.21 -11.97
N LYS A 2 1.78 16.52 -12.29
CA LYS A 2 0.84 16.03 -11.29
C LYS A 2 1.44 14.73 -10.75
N ARG A 3 2.07 14.79 -9.58
CA ARG A 3 2.84 13.66 -9.01
C ARG A 3 2.03 12.70 -8.13
N ALA A 4 0.76 12.99 -7.91
CA ALA A 4 -0.04 12.18 -7.01
C ALA A 4 -1.44 12.02 -7.52
N TYR A 5 -1.98 10.85 -7.32
CA TYR A 5 -3.39 10.56 -7.40
C TYR A 5 -4.02 10.75 -6.02
N LYS A 6 -5.26 11.22 -6.00
CA LYS A 6 -6.01 11.37 -4.75
C LYS A 6 -6.22 9.99 -4.10
N ASP A 7 -6.59 9.03 -4.93
CA ASP A 7 -6.94 7.67 -4.53
C ASP A 7 -6.71 6.68 -5.70
N LEU A 8 -7.03 5.42 -5.46
CA LEU A 8 -6.95 4.36 -6.47
C LEU A 8 -7.93 4.59 -7.63
N GLN A 9 -9.08 5.21 -7.39
CA GLN A 9 -10.08 5.45 -8.43
C GLN A 9 -9.58 6.45 -9.47
N GLU A 10 -8.91 7.51 -9.04
CA GLU A 10 -8.28 8.47 -9.96
C GLU A 10 -7.20 7.78 -10.81
N PHE A 11 -6.43 6.86 -10.24
CA PHE A 11 -5.46 6.09 -10.99
C PHE A 11 -6.11 5.16 -12.03
N ILE A 12 -7.22 4.50 -11.67
CA ILE A 12 -8.01 3.68 -12.60
C ILE A 12 -8.49 4.51 -13.80
N GLN A 13 -8.97 5.75 -13.57
CA GLN A 13 -9.39 6.65 -14.64
C GLN A 13 -8.22 7.00 -15.58
N VAL A 14 -7.02 7.18 -15.04
CA VAL A 14 -5.82 7.42 -15.85
C VAL A 14 -5.44 6.19 -16.66
N LEU A 15 -5.47 5.00 -16.06
CA LEU A 15 -5.22 3.74 -16.79
C LEU A 15 -6.20 3.56 -17.94
N GLU A 16 -7.47 3.94 -17.75
CA GLU A 16 -8.50 3.87 -18.78
C GLU A 16 -8.24 4.88 -19.91
N ALA A 17 -7.97 6.13 -19.56
CA ALA A 17 -7.68 7.21 -20.52
C ALA A 17 -6.42 6.90 -21.38
N GLU A 18 -5.43 6.23 -20.80
CA GLU A 18 -4.19 5.80 -21.46
C GLU A 18 -4.31 4.48 -22.23
N GLY A 19 -5.51 3.86 -22.25
CA GLY A 19 -5.76 2.58 -22.90
C GLY A 19 -5.08 1.39 -22.23
N GLU A 20 -4.67 1.52 -20.96
CA GLU A 20 -3.97 0.52 -20.16
C GLU A 20 -4.91 -0.27 -19.24
N LEU A 21 -6.24 -0.12 -19.38
CA LEU A 21 -7.24 -0.82 -18.59
C LEU A 21 -8.11 -1.72 -19.46
N LEU A 22 -8.40 -2.92 -18.97
CA LEU A 22 -9.44 -3.83 -19.46
C LEU A 22 -10.50 -3.96 -18.36
N ARG A 23 -11.79 -3.75 -18.69
CA ARG A 23 -12.92 -3.97 -17.77
C ARG A 23 -13.60 -5.30 -18.06
N ILE A 24 -13.85 -6.08 -17.03
CA ILE A 24 -14.60 -7.34 -17.09
C ILE A 24 -15.85 -7.19 -16.24
N GLN A 25 -17.02 -7.16 -16.89
CA GLN A 25 -18.33 -6.98 -16.26
C GLN A 25 -19.00 -8.32 -15.92
N LYS A 26 -18.56 -9.40 -16.58
CA LYS A 26 -19.05 -10.75 -16.26
C LYS A 26 -18.65 -11.11 -14.85
N GLU A 27 -19.56 -11.77 -14.12
CA GLU A 27 -19.25 -12.32 -12.81
C GLU A 27 -18.05 -13.27 -12.87
N VAL A 28 -17.13 -13.10 -11.94
CA VAL A 28 -15.91 -13.93 -11.78
C VAL A 28 -15.77 -14.41 -10.36
N ASP A 29 -15.23 -15.60 -10.19
CA ASP A 29 -14.94 -16.16 -8.88
C ASP A 29 -13.58 -15.63 -8.37
N PRO A 30 -13.49 -15.07 -7.15
CA PRO A 30 -12.21 -14.67 -6.55
C PRO A 30 -11.30 -15.85 -6.23
N GLU A 31 -11.84 -17.08 -6.15
CA GLU A 31 -11.04 -18.29 -5.98
C GLU A 31 -10.57 -18.80 -7.36
N LEU A 32 -9.28 -18.63 -7.64
CA LEU A 32 -8.53 -19.10 -8.81
C LEU A 32 -8.89 -18.44 -10.14
N GLU A 33 -10.16 -18.12 -10.46
CA GLU A 33 -10.55 -17.65 -11.79
C GLU A 33 -9.93 -16.28 -12.13
N ILE A 34 -9.97 -15.31 -11.19
CA ILE A 34 -9.31 -14.01 -11.38
C ILE A 34 -7.82 -14.19 -11.69
N SER A 35 -7.16 -15.07 -10.92
CA SER A 35 -5.73 -15.33 -11.08
C SER A 35 -5.41 -16.02 -12.41
N GLU A 36 -6.23 -16.96 -12.86
CA GLU A 36 -6.05 -17.64 -14.14
C GLU A 36 -6.25 -16.70 -15.33
N ILE A 37 -7.27 -15.85 -15.29
CA ILE A 37 -7.49 -14.81 -16.32
C ILE A 37 -6.27 -13.88 -16.37
N TYR A 38 -5.79 -13.42 -15.20
CA TYR A 38 -4.60 -12.58 -15.12
C TYR A 38 -3.36 -13.26 -15.70
N LEU A 39 -3.08 -14.52 -15.32
CA LEU A 39 -1.90 -15.25 -15.77
C LEU A 39 -1.85 -15.42 -17.31
N ARG A 40 -2.99 -15.63 -17.95
CA ARG A 40 -3.08 -15.69 -19.41
C ARG A 40 -2.80 -14.33 -20.02
N HIS A 41 -3.44 -13.29 -19.48
CA HIS A 41 -3.32 -11.92 -19.98
C HIS A 41 -1.92 -11.33 -19.76
N ALA A 42 -1.27 -11.62 -18.64
CA ALA A 42 0.08 -11.15 -18.34
C ALA A 42 1.17 -11.71 -19.27
N LYS A 43 0.86 -12.78 -20.03
CA LYS A 43 1.75 -13.34 -21.07
C LYS A 43 1.68 -12.60 -22.40
N GLU A 44 0.72 -11.70 -22.56
CA GLU A 44 0.62 -10.85 -23.75
C GLU A 44 1.80 -9.85 -23.81
N LYS A 45 1.93 -9.24 -24.98
CA LYS A 45 2.98 -8.23 -25.18
C LYS A 45 2.90 -7.14 -24.10
N ASP A 46 4.07 -6.72 -23.62
CA ASP A 46 4.23 -5.70 -22.56
C ASP A 46 3.52 -6.04 -21.24
N GLY A 47 3.27 -7.34 -20.97
CA GLY A 47 2.66 -7.81 -19.73
C GLY A 47 1.13 -7.63 -19.66
N GLY A 48 0.47 -7.46 -20.82
CA GLY A 48 -0.97 -7.20 -20.90
C GLY A 48 -1.39 -5.88 -20.21
N LYS A 49 -2.67 -5.57 -20.16
CA LYS A 49 -3.23 -4.40 -19.49
C LYS A 49 -3.50 -4.66 -18.00
N ALA A 50 -3.75 -3.61 -17.22
CA ALA A 50 -4.46 -3.74 -15.96
C ALA A 50 -5.87 -4.26 -16.20
N ILE A 51 -6.41 -5.06 -15.27
CA ILE A 51 -7.76 -5.62 -15.39
C ILE A 51 -8.58 -5.18 -14.18
N LEU A 52 -9.75 -4.59 -14.43
CA LEU A 52 -10.74 -4.28 -13.42
C LEU A 52 -11.92 -5.26 -13.55
N PHE A 53 -12.06 -6.15 -12.58
CA PHE A 53 -13.21 -7.03 -12.45
C PHE A 53 -14.29 -6.27 -11.68
N GLU A 54 -15.38 -5.89 -12.38
CA GLU A 54 -16.45 -5.06 -11.81
C GLU A 54 -17.50 -5.87 -11.04
N ASN A 55 -17.62 -7.16 -11.34
CA ASN A 55 -18.57 -8.06 -10.72
C ASN A 55 -17.85 -9.29 -10.16
N VAL A 56 -17.58 -9.27 -8.87
CA VAL A 56 -16.88 -10.35 -8.17
C VAL A 56 -17.87 -11.08 -7.28
N LYS A 57 -17.97 -12.38 -7.46
CA LYS A 57 -18.89 -13.25 -6.72
C LYS A 57 -18.76 -13.04 -5.20
N GLY A 58 -19.87 -12.72 -4.56
CA GLY A 58 -19.95 -12.51 -3.12
C GLY A 58 -19.51 -11.13 -2.62
N SER A 59 -19.22 -10.17 -3.52
CA SER A 59 -18.81 -8.83 -3.11
C SER A 59 -19.31 -7.76 -4.09
N ASP A 60 -19.70 -6.61 -3.56
CA ASP A 60 -20.02 -5.40 -4.35
C ASP A 60 -18.76 -4.55 -4.64
N ILE A 61 -17.59 -4.97 -4.18
CA ILE A 61 -16.35 -4.24 -4.34
C ILE A 61 -15.58 -4.81 -5.55
N PRO A 62 -15.19 -3.99 -6.54
CA PRO A 62 -14.42 -4.44 -7.68
C PRO A 62 -12.98 -4.81 -7.31
N VAL A 63 -12.34 -5.66 -8.13
CA VAL A 63 -10.93 -6.05 -7.98
C VAL A 63 -10.11 -5.50 -9.15
N LEU A 64 -9.10 -4.70 -8.84
CA LEU A 64 -8.08 -4.27 -9.79
C LEU A 64 -6.84 -5.17 -9.67
N ILE A 65 -6.41 -5.75 -10.79
CA ILE A 65 -5.19 -6.57 -10.84
C ILE A 65 -4.26 -6.08 -11.94
N ASN A 66 -2.97 -6.42 -11.87
CA ASN A 66 -1.95 -6.04 -12.84
C ASN A 66 -1.74 -4.51 -12.98
N ALA A 67 -2.07 -3.74 -11.95
CA ALA A 67 -1.97 -2.28 -11.97
C ALA A 67 -0.54 -1.76 -12.21
N PHE A 68 0.47 -2.53 -11.84
CA PHE A 68 1.90 -2.17 -11.92
C PHE A 68 2.71 -3.09 -12.84
N GLY A 69 2.07 -3.91 -13.66
CA GLY A 69 2.71 -4.99 -14.43
C GLY A 69 3.38 -4.56 -15.74
N SER A 70 3.57 -3.26 -16.01
CA SER A 70 4.36 -2.76 -17.15
C SER A 70 5.12 -1.48 -16.80
N TYR A 71 6.20 -1.20 -17.55
CA TYR A 71 6.95 0.05 -17.38
C TYR A 71 6.10 1.29 -17.63
N LYS A 72 5.18 1.24 -18.59
CA LYS A 72 4.23 2.33 -18.85
C LYS A 72 3.34 2.58 -17.64
N ARG A 73 2.71 1.54 -17.09
CA ARG A 73 1.84 1.68 -15.91
C ARG A 73 2.60 2.11 -14.66
N LEU A 74 3.85 1.65 -14.48
CA LEU A 74 4.71 2.17 -13.41
C LEU A 74 5.01 3.66 -13.58
N SER A 75 5.34 4.10 -14.79
CA SER A 75 5.55 5.54 -15.06
C SER A 75 4.30 6.36 -14.79
N LEU A 76 3.13 5.87 -15.20
CA LEU A 76 1.84 6.49 -14.89
C LEU A 76 1.60 6.54 -13.38
N ALA A 77 1.85 5.44 -12.65
CA ALA A 77 1.65 5.35 -11.20
C ALA A 77 2.42 6.45 -10.42
N PHE A 78 3.58 6.86 -10.91
CA PHE A 78 4.39 7.92 -10.32
C PHE A 78 4.21 9.29 -10.97
N GLY A 79 3.33 9.41 -11.98
CA GLY A 79 3.16 10.65 -12.74
C GLY A 79 4.44 11.11 -13.43
N ALA A 80 5.33 10.18 -13.77
CA ALA A 80 6.59 10.42 -14.45
C ALA A 80 6.44 10.30 -15.98
N HIS A 81 7.27 11.00 -16.74
CA HIS A 81 7.28 10.86 -18.20
C HIS A 81 7.87 9.50 -18.63
N SER A 82 8.86 9.00 -17.87
CA SER A 82 9.44 7.70 -18.07
C SER A 82 9.85 7.09 -16.73
N LEU A 83 10.00 5.75 -16.70
CA LEU A 83 10.55 5.07 -15.52
C LEU A 83 11.99 5.49 -15.26
N GLU A 84 12.75 5.80 -16.30
CA GLU A 84 14.13 6.27 -16.19
C GLU A 84 14.22 7.62 -15.47
N ASP A 85 13.35 8.57 -15.79
CA ASP A 85 13.27 9.87 -15.10
C ASP A 85 12.95 9.67 -13.61
N PHE A 86 11.98 8.78 -13.32
CA PHE A 86 11.63 8.42 -11.96
C PHE A 86 12.79 7.77 -11.21
N MET A 87 13.47 6.81 -11.83
CA MET A 87 14.63 6.13 -11.24
C MET A 87 15.80 7.09 -11.00
N ASN A 88 16.05 8.06 -11.90
CA ASN A 88 17.08 9.07 -11.72
C ASN A 88 16.75 10.00 -10.55
N GLU A 89 15.49 10.38 -10.39
CA GLU A 89 15.02 11.14 -9.23
C GLU A 89 15.22 10.34 -7.93
N LEU A 90 14.85 9.06 -7.90
CA LEU A 90 15.07 8.18 -6.76
C LEU A 90 16.57 7.97 -6.46
N LYS A 91 17.40 7.76 -7.48
CA LYS A 91 18.86 7.60 -7.29
C LYS A 91 19.48 8.80 -6.60
N SER A 92 19.01 10.01 -6.92
CA SER A 92 19.49 11.23 -6.26
C SER A 92 19.18 11.25 -4.75
N LEU A 93 18.15 10.54 -4.32
CA LEU A 93 17.78 10.38 -2.91
C LEU A 93 18.49 9.21 -2.23
N VAL A 94 18.77 8.13 -2.97
CA VAL A 94 19.30 6.87 -2.44
C VAL A 94 20.85 6.82 -2.51
N GLN A 95 21.50 7.59 -3.39
CA GLN A 95 22.97 7.72 -3.42
C GLN A 95 23.49 8.49 -2.20
N ILE A 96 23.08 8.03 -1.03
CA ILE A 96 23.62 8.48 0.25
C ILE A 96 24.87 7.64 0.51
N GLU A 97 26.02 8.04 -0.03
CA GLU A 97 27.29 7.66 0.56
C GLU A 97 27.25 8.09 2.02
N ILE A 98 27.42 7.13 2.94
CA ILE A 98 27.49 7.41 4.38
C ILE A 98 28.90 7.92 4.67
N PRO A 99 29.14 9.24 4.72
CA PRO A 99 30.44 9.73 5.17
C PRO A 99 30.57 9.43 6.67
N GLU A 100 31.65 8.84 7.07
CA GLU A 100 32.00 8.68 8.50
C GLU A 100 32.32 10.05 9.10
N GLY A 101 31.77 10.34 10.30
CA GLY A 101 32.09 11.53 11.07
C GLY A 101 30.98 12.57 11.23
N PHE A 102 31.25 13.62 12.03
CA PHE A 102 30.31 14.70 12.39
C PHE A 102 29.69 15.40 11.17
N TRP A 103 30.47 15.67 10.12
CA TRP A 103 30.02 16.27 8.87
C TRP A 103 29.09 15.36 8.07
N GLY A 104 29.21 14.04 8.22
CA GLY A 104 28.32 13.06 7.63
C GLY A 104 26.89 13.13 8.19
N THR A 105 26.77 13.43 9.49
CA THR A 105 25.46 13.58 10.17
C THR A 105 24.71 14.82 9.69
N MET A 106 25.43 15.94 9.45
CA MET A 106 24.85 17.14 8.87
C MET A 106 24.41 16.93 7.40
N LYS A 107 25.20 16.24 6.59
CA LYS A 107 24.86 15.93 5.20
C LYS A 107 23.65 15.00 5.08
N LYS A 108 23.50 14.03 6.01
CA LYS A 108 22.26 13.21 6.15
C LYS A 108 21.02 14.06 6.45
N GLY A 109 21.14 15.05 7.34
CA GLY A 109 20.03 15.95 7.66
C GLY A 109 19.54 16.74 6.44
N TRP A 110 20.43 17.12 5.53
CA TRP A 110 20.08 17.84 4.30
C TRP A 110 19.35 16.96 3.29
N GLN A 111 19.74 15.71 3.12
CA GLN A 111 19.11 14.77 2.17
C GLN A 111 17.73 14.29 2.63
N ILE A 112 17.55 14.08 3.93
CA ILE A 112 16.26 13.75 4.54
C ILE A 112 15.31 14.96 4.51
N LYS A 113 15.82 16.19 4.44
CA LYS A 113 15.03 17.42 4.45
C LYS A 113 14.00 17.46 3.32
N ASP A 114 14.34 16.99 2.13
CA ASP A 114 13.42 16.99 0.98
C ASP A 114 12.29 15.97 1.18
N VAL A 115 12.58 14.82 1.77
CA VAL A 115 11.56 13.82 2.13
C VAL A 115 10.64 14.37 3.23
N LEU A 116 11.18 15.09 4.20
CA LEU A 116 10.41 15.68 5.31
C LEU A 116 9.62 16.94 4.93
N LYS A 117 9.78 17.46 3.72
CA LYS A 117 9.12 18.68 3.25
C LYS A 117 7.60 18.55 3.19
N TYR A 118 7.09 17.34 3.00
CA TYR A 118 5.67 17.05 2.83
C TYR A 118 5.15 16.11 3.94
N PRO A 119 5.01 16.63 5.17
CA PRO A 119 4.52 15.81 6.29
C PRO A 119 3.07 15.38 6.05
N PRO A 120 2.67 14.23 6.61
CA PRO A 120 1.28 13.79 6.61
C PRO A 120 0.36 14.87 7.19
N LYS A 121 -0.80 15.07 6.56
CA LYS A 121 -1.82 16.04 6.99
C LYS A 121 -2.94 15.29 7.69
N ARG A 122 -3.30 15.73 8.89
CA ARG A 122 -4.39 15.12 9.63
C ARG A 122 -5.74 15.64 9.16
N LEU A 123 -6.61 14.73 8.75
CA LEU A 123 -8.02 15.03 8.43
C LEU A 123 -8.90 14.89 9.65
N ASN A 124 -10.04 15.60 9.61
CA ASN A 124 -11.13 15.33 10.53
C ASN A 124 -11.85 14.03 10.12
N SER A 125 -12.23 13.19 11.07
CA SER A 125 -12.95 11.94 10.82
C SER A 125 -14.24 12.11 9.99
N ARG A 126 -14.92 13.25 10.10
CA ARG A 126 -16.14 13.55 9.31
C ARG A 126 -15.88 13.72 7.81
N SER A 127 -14.66 14.05 7.42
CA SER A 127 -14.26 14.24 6.01
C SER A 127 -13.52 13.04 5.42
N ALA A 128 -13.25 12.01 6.22
CA ALA A 128 -12.53 10.82 5.79
C ALA A 128 -13.45 9.82 5.10
N SER A 129 -13.24 9.59 3.80
CA SER A 129 -14.05 8.66 3.01
C SER A 129 -14.00 7.23 3.54
N CYS A 130 -12.85 6.78 4.05
CA CYS A 130 -12.67 5.45 4.63
C CYS A 130 -13.42 5.22 5.96
N GLN A 131 -14.07 6.26 6.51
CA GLN A 131 -14.89 6.17 7.73
C GLN A 131 -16.36 6.47 7.50
N GLN A 132 -16.84 6.53 6.25
CA GLN A 132 -18.26 6.73 5.94
C GLN A 132 -19.12 5.52 6.29
N VAL A 133 -18.56 4.31 6.17
CA VAL A 133 -19.19 3.05 6.58
C VAL A 133 -18.31 2.39 7.61
N ILE A 134 -18.85 2.02 8.76
CA ILE A 134 -18.13 1.43 9.89
C ILE A 134 -18.88 0.19 10.37
N TYR A 135 -18.21 -0.95 10.32
CA TYR A 135 -18.66 -2.21 10.93
C TYR A 135 -17.88 -2.48 12.20
N ARG A 136 -18.55 -2.94 13.26
CA ARG A 136 -17.93 -3.23 14.57
C ARG A 136 -18.44 -4.53 15.17
N GLY A 137 -17.60 -5.18 15.97
CA GLY A 137 -17.98 -6.40 16.69
C GLY A 137 -18.53 -7.45 15.75
N ASP A 138 -19.74 -7.90 15.96
CA ASP A 138 -20.39 -8.96 15.20
C ASP A 138 -20.78 -8.57 13.77
N GLU A 139 -20.78 -7.27 13.43
CA GLU A 139 -21.04 -6.76 12.08
C GLU A 139 -19.83 -6.93 11.16
N VAL A 140 -18.63 -7.19 11.73
CA VAL A 140 -17.40 -7.37 10.97
C VAL A 140 -17.48 -8.67 10.17
N ASP A 141 -17.34 -8.54 8.86
CA ASP A 141 -17.37 -9.68 7.95
C ASP A 141 -16.41 -9.46 6.78
N LEU A 142 -15.25 -10.12 6.84
CA LEU A 142 -14.21 -10.04 5.83
C LEU A 142 -14.60 -10.73 4.52
N SER A 143 -15.64 -11.58 4.51
CA SER A 143 -16.14 -12.20 3.28
C SER A 143 -16.78 -11.20 2.31
N LYS A 144 -17.16 -10.00 2.81
CA LYS A 144 -17.66 -8.89 1.98
C LYS A 144 -16.56 -8.23 1.14
N ILE A 145 -15.29 -8.43 1.51
CA ILE A 145 -14.14 -7.92 0.76
C ILE A 145 -13.70 -9.00 -0.23
N PRO A 146 -13.52 -8.68 -1.54
CA PRO A 146 -13.17 -9.68 -2.55
C PRO A 146 -11.70 -10.07 -2.45
N VAL A 147 -11.35 -10.83 -1.41
CA VAL A 147 -10.00 -11.33 -1.18
C VAL A 147 -9.77 -12.56 -2.05
N ILE A 148 -8.74 -12.51 -2.90
CA ILE A 148 -8.47 -13.55 -3.89
C ILE A 148 -7.67 -14.72 -3.32
N LYS A 149 -7.98 -15.94 -3.77
CA LYS A 149 -7.11 -17.10 -3.66
C LYS A 149 -6.40 -17.31 -4.99
N CYS A 150 -5.06 -17.13 -5.00
CA CYS A 150 -4.29 -17.09 -6.25
C CYS A 150 -3.93 -18.48 -6.79
N TRP A 151 -3.64 -19.46 -5.91
CA TRP A 151 -3.11 -20.76 -6.28
C TRP A 151 -3.89 -21.88 -5.62
N PRO A 152 -4.01 -23.07 -6.25
CA PRO A 152 -4.74 -24.20 -5.70
C PRO A 152 -4.24 -24.63 -4.30
N ASP A 153 -2.91 -24.59 -4.11
CA ASP A 153 -2.25 -25.04 -2.88
C ASP A 153 -2.09 -23.91 -1.84
N ASP A 154 -2.59 -22.68 -2.12
CA ASP A 154 -2.66 -21.63 -1.10
C ASP A 154 -3.55 -22.07 0.06
N GLY A 155 -3.14 -21.78 1.29
CA GLY A 155 -3.89 -22.11 2.50
C GLY A 155 -5.25 -21.40 2.64
N GLY A 156 -5.60 -20.50 1.71
CA GLY A 156 -6.84 -19.72 1.65
C GLY A 156 -6.67 -18.43 0.87
N PRO A 157 -7.65 -17.51 0.96
CA PRO A 157 -7.57 -16.20 0.32
C PRO A 157 -6.59 -15.28 1.06
N PHE A 158 -5.87 -14.44 0.29
CA PHE A 158 -4.86 -13.50 0.81
C PHE A 158 -5.10 -12.08 0.32
N VAL A 159 -5.08 -11.12 1.25
CA VAL A 159 -4.91 -9.71 0.90
C VAL A 159 -3.47 -9.51 0.45
N THR A 160 -3.27 -9.13 -0.81
CA THR A 160 -1.95 -9.15 -1.48
C THR A 160 -1.16 -7.85 -1.36
N LEU A 161 -1.84 -6.70 -1.36
CA LEU A 161 -1.25 -5.36 -1.27
C LEU A 161 -1.79 -4.53 -0.09
N PRO A 162 -1.88 -5.08 1.13
CA PRO A 162 -2.34 -4.31 2.27
C PRO A 162 -1.24 -3.37 2.76
N LEU A 163 -1.58 -2.11 3.01
CA LEU A 163 -0.72 -1.19 3.75
C LEU A 163 -0.98 -1.38 5.24
N VAL A 164 -0.01 -1.92 5.95
CA VAL A 164 -0.11 -2.26 7.37
C VAL A 164 0.59 -1.20 8.20
N PHE A 165 -0.18 -0.53 9.06
CA PHE A 165 0.27 0.53 9.94
C PHE A 165 0.48 -0.02 11.34
N THR A 166 1.65 0.27 11.91
CA THR A 166 2.06 -0.14 13.25
C THR A 166 2.83 0.98 13.96
N LYS A 167 2.99 0.86 15.27
CA LYS A 167 3.87 1.74 16.07
C LYS A 167 4.70 0.92 17.03
N SER A 168 5.87 1.43 17.41
CA SER A 168 6.73 0.85 18.46
C SER A 168 6.01 0.82 19.80
N LEU A 169 6.48 -0.01 20.72
CA LEU A 169 5.88 -0.18 22.05
C LEU A 169 5.86 1.13 22.86
N ASP A 170 6.85 1.99 22.68
CA ASP A 170 6.92 3.32 23.31
C ASP A 170 6.13 4.40 22.54
N GLY A 171 5.50 4.04 21.42
CA GLY A 171 4.70 4.92 20.58
C GLY A 171 5.48 5.98 19.78
N LYS A 172 6.81 6.00 19.87
CA LYS A 172 7.63 7.06 19.23
C LYS A 172 7.91 6.83 17.76
N LYS A 173 7.95 5.57 17.32
CA LYS A 173 8.21 5.21 15.93
C LYS A 173 6.92 4.68 15.30
N LYS A 174 6.66 5.10 14.07
CA LYS A 174 5.58 4.61 13.22
C LYS A 174 6.18 3.87 12.04
N ASN A 175 5.47 2.87 11.53
CA ASN A 175 5.82 2.15 10.32
C ASN A 175 4.59 1.88 9.48
N MET A 176 4.75 1.97 8.17
CA MET A 176 3.78 1.52 7.17
C MET A 176 4.49 0.60 6.20
N GLY A 177 4.06 -0.66 6.11
CA GLY A 177 4.69 -1.64 5.23
C GLY A 177 3.69 -2.57 4.57
N LEU A 178 4.11 -3.24 3.49
CA LEU A 178 3.33 -4.31 2.87
C LEU A 178 3.61 -5.63 3.58
N TYR A 179 2.57 -6.23 4.18
CA TYR A 179 2.62 -7.53 4.83
C TYR A 179 1.41 -8.33 4.39
N ARG A 180 1.60 -9.39 3.59
CA ARG A 180 0.51 -10.24 3.09
C ARG A 180 -0.28 -10.83 4.25
N MET A 181 -1.62 -10.81 4.14
CA MET A 181 -2.53 -11.30 5.18
C MET A 181 -3.40 -12.43 4.63
N GLN A 182 -3.41 -13.57 5.30
CA GLN A 182 -4.37 -14.64 5.03
C GLN A 182 -5.67 -14.36 5.78
N VAL A 183 -6.80 -14.51 5.11
CA VAL A 183 -8.12 -14.47 5.77
C VAL A 183 -8.49 -15.88 6.20
N TYR A 184 -8.77 -16.06 7.49
CA TYR A 184 -9.16 -17.37 8.05
C TYR A 184 -10.67 -17.51 8.17
N ASP A 185 -11.34 -16.46 8.63
CA ASP A 185 -12.78 -16.41 8.81
C ASP A 185 -13.29 -14.95 8.73
N LYS A 186 -14.54 -14.73 9.13
CA LYS A 186 -15.22 -13.42 9.02
C LYS A 186 -14.52 -12.27 9.74
N ASN A 187 -13.66 -12.52 10.72
CA ASN A 187 -13.01 -11.49 11.53
C ASN A 187 -11.59 -11.82 11.99
N THR A 188 -11.01 -12.91 11.46
CA THR A 188 -9.66 -13.35 11.82
C THR A 188 -8.76 -13.42 10.62
N THR A 189 -7.55 -12.90 10.76
CA THR A 189 -6.50 -12.93 9.73
C THR A 189 -5.16 -13.38 10.31
N GLY A 190 -4.31 -13.98 9.46
CA GLY A 190 -2.92 -14.26 9.77
C GLY A 190 -1.99 -13.27 9.06
N MET A 191 -1.18 -12.54 9.82
CA MET A 191 -0.21 -11.59 9.28
C MET A 191 1.14 -12.26 9.03
N HIS A 192 1.66 -12.15 7.82
CA HIS A 192 3.01 -12.61 7.51
C HIS A 192 4.05 -11.56 7.92
N TRP A 193 4.56 -11.64 9.14
CA TRP A 193 5.65 -10.80 9.64
C TRP A 193 7.00 -11.26 9.09
N GLN A 194 7.49 -10.61 8.04
CA GLN A 194 8.83 -10.88 7.54
C GLN A 194 9.88 -10.37 8.53
N MET A 195 10.81 -11.22 8.93
CA MET A 195 11.73 -11.08 10.05
C MET A 195 12.58 -9.78 10.03
N HIS A 196 12.95 -9.29 8.85
CA HIS A 196 13.83 -8.13 8.70
C HIS A 196 13.10 -6.79 8.55
N LYS A 197 11.76 -6.77 8.62
CA LYS A 197 10.97 -5.55 8.49
C LYS A 197 10.61 -4.94 9.85
N ASP A 198 10.44 -3.60 9.88
CA ASP A 198 10.18 -2.83 11.10
C ASP A 198 8.92 -3.30 11.85
N GLY A 199 7.83 -3.64 11.15
CA GLY A 199 6.63 -4.18 11.79
C GLY A 199 6.88 -5.49 12.55
N SER A 200 7.80 -6.34 12.05
CA SER A 200 8.21 -7.55 12.75
C SER A 200 9.02 -7.24 14.02
N HIS A 201 9.89 -6.23 13.97
CA HIS A 201 10.63 -5.76 15.15
C HIS A 201 9.68 -5.22 16.22
N PHE A 202 8.72 -4.39 15.83
CA PHE A 202 7.70 -3.87 16.78
C PHE A 202 6.88 -5.00 17.37
N HIS A 203 6.40 -5.94 16.55
CA HIS A 203 5.69 -7.13 17.05
C HIS A 203 6.53 -7.89 18.08
N GLY A 204 7.83 -8.04 17.83
CA GLY A 204 8.77 -8.65 18.77
C GLY A 204 8.86 -7.91 20.12
N GLU A 205 8.85 -6.55 20.11
CA GLU A 205 8.83 -5.73 21.35
C GLU A 205 7.53 -5.98 22.15
N TYR A 206 6.37 -5.93 21.49
CA TYR A 206 5.08 -6.18 22.13
C TYR A 206 4.98 -7.58 22.68
N ARG A 207 5.46 -8.61 21.94
CA ARG A 207 5.49 -10.00 22.41
C ARG A 207 6.35 -10.17 23.67
N LYS A 208 7.55 -9.57 23.70
CA LYS A 208 8.42 -9.59 24.88
C LYS A 208 7.78 -8.92 26.09
N ALA A 209 6.99 -7.89 25.86
CA ALA A 209 6.25 -7.18 26.91
C ALA A 209 4.90 -7.84 27.28
N SER A 210 4.54 -8.98 26.66
CA SER A 210 3.24 -9.63 26.84
C SER A 210 2.05 -8.70 26.58
N LYS A 211 2.18 -7.80 25.61
CA LYS A 211 1.14 -6.85 25.20
C LYS A 211 0.63 -7.14 23.80
N ARG A 212 -0.63 -6.79 23.53
CA ARG A 212 -1.19 -6.80 22.19
C ARG A 212 -0.70 -5.59 21.41
N MET A 213 -0.26 -5.80 20.17
CA MET A 213 0.09 -4.72 19.25
C MET A 213 -1.14 -4.30 18.45
N GLU A 214 -1.43 -3.00 18.46
CA GLU A 214 -2.43 -2.42 17.59
C GLU A 214 -1.93 -2.41 16.14
N VAL A 215 -2.81 -2.76 15.21
CA VAL A 215 -2.54 -2.80 13.77
C VAL A 215 -3.73 -2.18 13.04
N ALA A 216 -3.46 -1.35 12.06
CA ALA A 216 -4.46 -0.88 11.11
C ALA A 216 -4.02 -1.26 9.69
N VAL A 217 -4.97 -1.56 8.82
CA VAL A 217 -4.70 -2.01 7.44
C VAL A 217 -5.53 -1.18 6.48
N ALA A 218 -4.86 -0.56 5.51
CA ALA A 218 -5.52 0.08 4.38
C ALA A 218 -5.43 -0.81 3.14
N ILE A 219 -6.56 -1.01 2.45
CA ILE A 219 -6.69 -1.78 1.22
C ILE A 219 -7.18 -0.83 0.12
N GLY A 220 -6.60 -0.90 -1.07
CA GLY A 220 -6.98 -0.04 -2.19
C GLY A 220 -6.40 1.38 -2.11
N ALA A 221 -5.22 1.54 -1.52
CA ALA A 221 -4.51 2.82 -1.44
C ALA A 221 -3.99 3.29 -2.81
N ASP A 222 -3.63 4.57 -2.89
CA ASP A 222 -3.02 5.14 -4.09
C ASP A 222 -1.64 4.53 -4.42
N PRO A 223 -1.21 4.57 -5.69
CA PRO A 223 0.02 3.91 -6.14
C PRO A 223 1.29 4.34 -5.41
N ALA A 224 1.42 5.64 -5.08
CA ALA A 224 2.61 6.15 -4.40
C ALA A 224 2.71 5.57 -2.97
N SER A 225 1.60 5.51 -2.26
CA SER A 225 1.55 4.89 -0.93
C SER A 225 1.83 3.39 -0.98
N VAL A 226 1.31 2.68 -1.98
CA VAL A 226 1.61 1.24 -2.18
C VAL A 226 3.11 1.02 -2.39
N TYR A 227 3.75 1.82 -3.24
CA TYR A 227 5.20 1.74 -3.45
C TYR A 227 5.98 2.00 -2.17
N CYS A 228 5.60 3.03 -1.40
CA CYS A 228 6.28 3.37 -0.15
C CYS A 228 6.28 2.22 0.87
N GLY A 229 5.24 1.39 0.89
CA GLY A 229 5.18 0.20 1.74
C GLY A 229 6.23 -0.87 1.43
N THR A 230 6.92 -0.75 0.27
CA THR A 230 8.02 -1.64 -0.14
C THR A 230 9.36 -0.94 -0.23
N ALA A 231 9.39 0.39 -0.17
CA ALA A 231 10.61 1.18 -0.37
C ALA A 231 11.64 0.88 0.74
N PRO A 232 12.93 0.66 0.37
CA PRO A 232 13.99 0.40 1.34
C PRO A 232 14.47 1.70 2.00
N LEU A 233 13.64 2.26 2.87
CA LEU A 233 13.96 3.50 3.58
C LEU A 233 14.95 3.24 4.73
N PRO A 234 15.76 4.25 5.11
CA PRO A 234 16.60 4.15 6.29
C PRO A 234 15.77 3.89 7.55
N PRO A 235 16.28 3.11 8.53
CA PRO A 235 15.57 2.83 9.77
C PRO A 235 15.09 4.10 10.48
N GLY A 236 13.82 4.11 10.87
CA GLY A 236 13.19 5.22 11.59
C GLY A 236 12.64 6.35 10.72
N VAL A 237 12.73 6.24 9.39
CA VAL A 237 12.01 7.13 8.47
C VAL A 237 10.62 6.55 8.24
N TYR A 238 9.58 7.29 8.66
CA TYR A 238 8.21 6.86 8.46
C TYR A 238 7.81 7.00 6.98
N GLU A 239 7.33 5.93 6.39
CA GLU A 239 7.07 5.79 4.95
C GLU A 239 6.09 6.84 4.41
N MET A 240 5.20 7.36 5.25
CA MET A 240 4.24 8.38 4.84
C MET A 240 4.89 9.75 4.53
N PHE A 241 6.09 10.04 5.05
CA PHE A 241 6.86 11.20 4.59
C PHE A 241 7.37 11.00 3.16
N PHE A 242 7.82 9.79 2.85
CA PHE A 242 8.27 9.44 1.52
C PHE A 242 7.10 9.42 0.52
N SER A 243 5.93 8.93 0.93
CA SER A 243 4.69 9.06 0.15
C SER A 243 4.39 10.54 -0.13
N GLY A 244 4.49 11.41 0.87
CA GLY A 244 4.33 12.86 0.68
C GLY A 244 5.33 13.46 -0.31
N PHE A 245 6.58 13.03 -0.27
CA PHE A 245 7.60 13.44 -1.23
C PHE A 245 7.24 13.01 -2.66
N LEU A 246 6.91 11.73 -2.88
CA LEU A 246 6.51 11.22 -4.19
C LEU A 246 5.27 11.92 -4.74
N ARG A 247 4.33 12.23 -3.87
CA ARG A 247 3.09 12.96 -4.22
C ARG A 247 3.29 14.45 -4.47
N GLY A 248 4.39 15.03 -3.99
CA GLY A 248 4.58 16.48 -3.95
C GLY A 248 3.62 17.20 -2.99
N SER A 249 2.94 16.46 -2.11
CA SER A 249 2.00 16.97 -1.09
C SER A 249 1.88 15.97 0.05
N GLY A 250 1.70 16.46 1.28
CA GLY A 250 1.51 15.57 2.44
C GLY A 250 0.28 14.67 2.27
N ALA A 251 0.45 13.36 2.53
CA ALA A 251 -0.66 12.42 2.50
C ALA A 251 -1.71 12.79 3.55
N GLU A 252 -2.96 12.73 3.17
CA GLU A 252 -4.08 12.95 4.09
C GLU A 252 -4.28 11.71 4.95
N MET A 253 -4.27 11.89 6.27
CA MET A 253 -4.35 10.82 7.26
C MET A 253 -5.48 11.07 8.22
N VAL A 254 -6.21 10.03 8.60
CA VAL A 254 -7.26 10.10 9.62
C VAL A 254 -6.96 9.16 10.78
N LYS A 255 -7.32 9.57 11.99
CA LYS A 255 -7.22 8.72 13.16
C LYS A 255 -8.19 7.54 13.05
N CYS A 256 -7.71 6.32 13.30
CA CYS A 256 -8.54 5.13 13.33
C CYS A 256 -9.61 5.21 14.42
N VAL A 257 -10.72 4.51 14.19
CA VAL A 257 -11.89 4.52 15.10
C VAL A 257 -11.65 3.65 16.34
N SER A 258 -10.92 2.53 16.19
CA SER A 258 -10.79 1.49 17.22
C SER A 258 -9.39 1.33 17.80
N VAL A 259 -8.36 1.89 17.14
CA VAL A 259 -6.96 1.81 17.57
C VAL A 259 -6.28 3.16 17.52
N ASP A 260 -5.21 3.34 18.28
CA ASP A 260 -4.46 4.61 18.32
C ASP A 260 -3.42 4.69 17.20
N LEU A 261 -3.91 4.54 15.95
CA LEU A 261 -3.13 4.66 14.71
C LEU A 261 -3.81 5.67 13.78
N GLU A 262 -3.09 6.08 12.74
CA GLU A 262 -3.60 6.93 11.66
C GLU A 262 -3.39 6.20 10.31
N VAL A 263 -4.37 6.33 9.41
CA VAL A 263 -4.38 5.71 8.07
C VAL A 263 -4.73 6.75 7.01
N PRO A 264 -4.32 6.57 5.75
CA PRO A 264 -4.68 7.45 4.65
C PRO A 264 -6.17 7.36 4.29
#